data_69bf5c1f82afbacee1b4190bfe1e451d
#
_entry.id   69bf5c1f82afbacee1b4190bfe1e451d
#
_cell.length_a   1.000
_cell.length_b   1.000
_cell.length_c   1.000
_cell.angle_alpha   90.00
_cell.angle_beta   90.00
_cell.angle_gamma   90.00
#
_symmetry.space_group_name_H-M   'P 1'
#
loop_
_entity.id
_entity.type
_entity.pdbx_description
1 polymer ?
#
loop_
_entity_poly.entity_id
_entity_poly.type
_entity_poly.pdbx_seq_one_letter_code
_entity_poly.pdbx_strand_id
1 'polypeptide(L)'
;MCIRDRYFNDHATRLTLHGLYQKDRGGSTFQFLPYQGTVVPAAEGYIKNTTFLGEPDWNTYDRDIWTAGWQLEHQFNDAWKVSQNARYTHVDSLYRATVGNGVRGAALTNLNTLIGGRILNRRAVQGEGDSDAQTVDTRIEGKFGTGPLTHTMIAGFDWQKTQWTFLRQAATVSPAAIAINVYDPVYTHYDFEPTLARQMSTRETDSQYGVYLQDQIALDRWRFTLGGRQDWTRMDSLNRLTGVRQVTRDEAFTGRAGVTYLFDNGLAPYFSYSESFQPTGGTTRAGNAFKPTTGTQWEAGLKYEPRTIDGMITLSAYELSQQNVLTADPLNEADEAYQVQTGKVRVRGIELEGRITPLRGLSVIGAVTRMDSKVVRSNDGHTGNRMIRVPDWMGSMWVDYTFHGGPLAGLGMGAGVRYVGATYGDLANYLRIPAYTLFDAALRYDVGKIGGMNLQLALNGSNLADKRYVATCSAATSCYYGTGRTVMATARLSW
;
A
#
# COMPACT_ATOMS: atom_id res chain seq x y z
N MET A 1 12.23 -19.66 1.49
CA MET A 1 13.37 -19.78 2.45
C MET A 1 14.08 -18.45 2.50
N CYS A 2 14.16 -17.84 3.66
CA CYS A 2 14.89 -16.59 3.87
C CYS A 2 16.15 -16.90 4.66
N ILE A 3 17.32 -16.53 4.15
CA ILE A 3 18.61 -16.70 4.82
C ILE A 3 19.16 -15.31 5.09
N ARG A 4 19.47 -15.02 6.36
CA ARG A 4 20.14 -13.81 6.79
C ARG A 4 21.32 -14.20 7.64
N ASP A 5 22.53 -13.94 7.17
CA ASP A 5 23.76 -14.21 7.89
C ASP A 5 24.60 -12.95 8.10
N ARG A 6 25.22 -12.83 9.29
CA ARG A 6 26.25 -11.82 9.56
C ARG A 6 27.59 -12.41 9.18
N TYR A 7 28.18 -11.89 8.12
CA TYR A 7 29.45 -12.42 7.60
C TYR A 7 30.67 -11.79 8.26
N PHE A 8 30.55 -10.55 8.76
CA PHE A 8 31.62 -9.84 9.43
C PHE A 8 31.02 -8.95 10.51
N ASN A 9 31.53 -9.03 11.72
CA ASN A 9 31.05 -8.24 12.85
C ASN A 9 32.20 -8.04 13.85
N ASP A 10 32.95 -6.96 13.66
CA ASP A 10 33.84 -6.42 14.68
C ASP A 10 33.22 -5.20 15.34
N HIS A 11 33.99 -4.49 16.19
CA HIS A 11 33.49 -3.30 16.87
C HIS A 11 33.23 -2.12 15.90
N ALA A 12 33.84 -2.09 14.73
CA ALA A 12 33.77 -0.98 13.77
C ALA A 12 32.95 -1.35 12.52
N THR A 13 32.97 -2.61 12.07
CA THR A 13 32.38 -3.02 10.79
C THR A 13 31.37 -4.13 10.98
N ARG A 14 30.21 -3.97 10.36
CA ARG A 14 29.16 -5.00 10.30
C ARG A 14 28.72 -5.21 8.85
N LEU A 15 28.90 -6.42 8.36
CA LEU A 15 28.35 -6.86 7.07
C LEU A 15 27.27 -7.91 7.31
N THR A 16 26.07 -7.66 6.78
CA THR A 16 24.98 -8.62 6.78
C THR A 16 24.64 -8.97 5.34
N LEU A 17 24.72 -10.24 4.98
CA LEU A 17 24.23 -10.76 3.72
C LEU A 17 22.82 -11.30 3.92
N HIS A 18 21.97 -11.17 2.93
CA HIS A 18 20.63 -11.73 2.97
C HIS A 18 20.23 -12.29 1.61
N GLY A 19 19.47 -13.37 1.65
CA GLY A 19 18.88 -14.01 0.49
C GLY A 19 17.46 -14.49 0.81
N LEU A 20 16.59 -14.42 -0.18
CA LEU A 20 15.22 -14.93 -0.11
C LEU A 20 14.91 -15.67 -1.41
N TYR A 21 14.34 -16.87 -1.29
CA TYR A 21 13.60 -17.51 -2.36
C TYR A 21 12.19 -17.82 -1.86
N GLN A 22 11.20 -17.37 -2.62
CA GLN A 22 9.80 -17.61 -2.34
C GLN A 22 9.11 -18.11 -3.59
N LYS A 23 8.33 -19.18 -3.44
CA LYS A 23 7.52 -19.75 -4.49
C LYS A 23 6.07 -19.78 -4.02
N ASP A 24 5.22 -19.01 -4.70
CA ASP A 24 3.79 -18.98 -4.45
C ASP A 24 3.09 -19.73 -5.59
N ARG A 25 2.19 -20.64 -5.24
CA ARG A 25 1.34 -21.35 -6.18
C ARG A 25 -0.06 -21.42 -5.59
N GLY A 26 -1.06 -21.03 -6.37
CA GLY A 26 -2.42 -21.09 -5.85
C GLY A 26 -3.47 -20.55 -6.81
N GLY A 27 -4.72 -20.74 -6.43
CA GLY A 27 -5.86 -20.18 -7.14
C GLY A 27 -5.95 -18.67 -6.94
N SER A 28 -6.30 -17.95 -8.00
CA SER A 28 -6.61 -16.53 -7.91
C SER A 28 -8.06 -16.35 -7.48
N THR A 29 -8.27 -15.62 -6.39
CA THR A 29 -9.60 -15.15 -5.96
C THR A 29 -9.95 -13.80 -6.58
N PHE A 30 -9.15 -13.32 -7.53
CA PHE A 30 -9.38 -12.06 -8.23
C PHE A 30 -10.65 -12.14 -9.06
N GLN A 31 -11.69 -11.44 -8.63
CA GLN A 31 -13.01 -11.38 -9.27
C GLN A 31 -13.60 -9.99 -9.11
N PHE A 32 -14.34 -9.54 -10.12
CA PHE A 32 -15.06 -8.29 -10.08
C PHE A 32 -16.53 -8.56 -9.80
N LEU A 33 -16.99 -8.12 -8.63
CA LEU A 33 -18.40 -8.26 -8.23
C LEU A 33 -19.19 -7.00 -8.64
N PRO A 34 -20.47 -7.14 -9.02
CA PRO A 34 -21.32 -6.00 -9.31
C PRO A 34 -21.67 -5.24 -8.01
N TYR A 35 -21.85 -3.92 -8.11
CA TYR A 35 -22.32 -3.07 -7.02
C TYR A 35 -23.72 -3.51 -6.55
N GLN A 36 -24.62 -3.79 -7.51
CA GLN A 36 -25.88 -4.46 -7.26
C GLN A 36 -25.63 -5.94 -6.93
N GLY A 37 -26.14 -6.39 -5.83
CA GLY A 37 -25.89 -7.72 -5.25
C GLY A 37 -24.76 -7.73 -4.22
N THR A 38 -23.96 -6.64 -4.10
CA THR A 38 -22.90 -6.52 -3.07
C THR A 38 -23.13 -5.37 -2.11
N VAL A 39 -23.17 -4.14 -2.59
CA VAL A 39 -23.42 -2.93 -1.79
C VAL A 39 -24.92 -2.70 -1.62
N VAL A 40 -25.68 -2.81 -2.69
CA VAL A 40 -27.14 -2.76 -2.69
C VAL A 40 -27.70 -4.12 -3.10
N PRO A 41 -28.90 -4.50 -2.63
CA PRO A 41 -29.48 -5.78 -3.00
C PRO A 41 -29.81 -5.84 -4.51
N ALA A 42 -29.68 -7.02 -5.11
CA ALA A 42 -30.23 -7.37 -6.42
C ALA A 42 -31.59 -8.08 -6.26
N ALA A 43 -32.11 -8.70 -7.32
CA ALA A 43 -33.43 -9.31 -7.31
C ALA A 43 -33.64 -10.37 -6.21
N GLU A 44 -32.59 -11.15 -5.88
CA GLU A 44 -32.61 -12.17 -4.82
C GLU A 44 -31.81 -11.77 -3.57
N GLY A 45 -31.62 -10.45 -3.38
CA GLY A 45 -30.87 -9.92 -2.26
C GLY A 45 -29.39 -9.77 -2.55
N TYR A 46 -28.55 -10.26 -1.65
CA TYR A 46 -27.12 -10.10 -1.74
C TYR A 46 -26.41 -11.41 -2.16
N ILE A 47 -25.39 -11.28 -3.00
CA ILE A 47 -24.46 -12.36 -3.33
C ILE A 47 -23.75 -12.80 -2.03
N LYS A 48 -23.63 -14.09 -1.79
CA LYS A 48 -22.90 -14.61 -0.63
C LYS A 48 -21.40 -14.25 -0.77
N ASN A 49 -20.76 -13.87 0.33
CA ASN A 49 -19.31 -13.58 0.33
C ASN A 49 -18.42 -14.82 0.09
N THR A 50 -19.01 -16.01 0.18
CA THR A 50 -18.36 -17.28 -0.15
C THR A 50 -18.54 -17.69 -1.61
N THR A 51 -19.35 -16.94 -2.40
CA THR A 51 -19.55 -17.26 -3.82
C THR A 51 -18.29 -16.91 -4.60
N PHE A 52 -17.73 -17.87 -5.30
CA PHE A 52 -16.65 -17.68 -6.25
C PHE A 52 -17.23 -17.49 -7.66
N LEU A 53 -16.93 -16.38 -8.30
CA LEU A 53 -17.41 -16.04 -9.65
C LEU A 53 -16.34 -16.22 -10.74
N GLY A 54 -15.17 -16.75 -10.38
CA GLY A 54 -14.13 -17.16 -11.31
C GLY A 54 -14.39 -18.54 -11.91
N GLU A 55 -13.41 -19.12 -12.56
CA GLU A 55 -13.37 -20.50 -13.01
C GLU A 55 -12.32 -21.27 -12.21
N PRO A 56 -12.68 -22.32 -11.44
CA PRO A 56 -11.75 -23.03 -10.56
C PRO A 56 -10.52 -23.58 -11.27
N ASP A 57 -10.69 -24.11 -12.49
CA ASP A 57 -9.61 -24.74 -13.25
C ASP A 57 -8.75 -23.71 -14.02
N TRP A 58 -9.18 -22.46 -14.09
CA TRP A 58 -8.47 -21.39 -14.78
C TRP A 58 -7.80 -20.39 -13.84
N ASN A 59 -8.51 -19.96 -12.79
CA ASN A 59 -8.04 -18.91 -11.91
C ASN A 59 -6.79 -19.35 -11.16
N THR A 60 -5.65 -18.77 -11.52
CA THR A 60 -4.32 -19.10 -10.99
C THR A 60 -3.56 -17.83 -10.66
N TYR A 61 -2.77 -17.85 -9.61
CA TYR A 61 -1.78 -16.83 -9.30
C TYR A 61 -0.49 -17.51 -8.84
N ASP A 62 0.48 -17.53 -9.73
CA ASP A 62 1.78 -18.13 -9.51
C ASP A 62 2.84 -17.05 -9.49
N ARG A 63 3.80 -17.17 -8.58
CA ARG A 63 4.90 -16.22 -8.48
C ARG A 63 6.14 -16.91 -7.93
N ASP A 64 7.27 -16.64 -8.57
CA ASP A 64 8.60 -16.98 -8.08
C ASP A 64 9.37 -15.69 -7.81
N ILE A 65 9.90 -15.56 -6.59
CA ILE A 65 10.67 -14.39 -6.16
C ILE A 65 12.00 -14.87 -5.62
N TRP A 66 13.08 -14.24 -6.05
CA TRP A 66 14.34 -14.37 -5.36
C TRP A 66 15.03 -13.01 -5.19
N THR A 67 15.68 -12.86 -4.06
CA THR A 67 16.33 -11.63 -3.67
C THR A 67 17.69 -11.95 -3.07
N ALA A 68 18.69 -11.17 -3.43
CA ALA A 68 20.00 -11.20 -2.80
C ALA A 68 20.47 -9.77 -2.49
N GLY A 69 21.18 -9.58 -1.39
CA GLY A 69 21.65 -8.27 -1.04
C GLY A 69 22.59 -8.26 0.17
N TRP A 70 23.08 -7.06 0.46
CA TRP A 70 23.90 -6.84 1.64
C TRP A 70 23.56 -5.53 2.34
N GLN A 71 23.91 -5.46 3.59
CA GLN A 71 23.94 -4.27 4.42
C GLN A 71 25.33 -4.17 5.03
N LEU A 72 26.05 -3.12 4.70
CA LEU A 72 27.35 -2.78 5.24
C LEU A 72 27.24 -1.55 6.12
N GLU A 73 27.77 -1.62 7.31
CA GLU A 73 27.97 -0.47 8.21
C GLU A 73 29.42 -0.46 8.65
N HIS A 74 30.04 0.72 8.60
CA HIS A 74 31.39 0.92 9.12
C HIS A 74 31.44 2.21 9.94
N GLN A 75 31.85 2.10 11.19
CA GLN A 75 32.05 3.19 12.12
C GLN A 75 33.52 3.60 12.07
N PHE A 76 33.82 4.75 11.50
CA PHE A 76 35.19 5.29 11.47
C PHE A 76 35.65 5.73 12.84
N ASN A 77 34.75 6.38 13.60
CA ASN A 77 34.93 6.83 14.97
C ASN A 77 33.55 7.17 15.57
N ASP A 78 33.49 7.70 16.78
CA ASP A 78 32.24 8.02 17.49
C ASP A 78 31.36 9.04 16.75
N ALA A 79 31.97 9.83 15.85
CA ALA A 79 31.29 10.89 15.11
C ALA A 79 30.84 10.48 13.72
N TRP A 80 31.55 9.57 13.04
CA TRP A 80 31.34 9.29 11.62
C TRP A 80 31.07 7.80 11.33
N LYS A 81 30.01 7.55 10.60
CA LYS A 81 29.60 6.23 10.14
C LYS A 81 29.22 6.26 8.65
N VAL A 82 29.62 5.26 7.91
CA VAL A 82 29.12 4.97 6.56
C VAL A 82 28.21 3.75 6.58
N SER A 83 27.15 3.80 5.80
CA SER A 83 26.25 2.67 5.59
C SER A 83 25.96 2.50 4.11
N GLN A 84 25.93 1.24 3.65
CA GLN A 84 25.51 0.91 2.30
C GLN A 84 24.52 -0.25 2.34
N ASN A 85 23.41 -0.08 1.62
CA ASN A 85 22.44 -1.13 1.36
C ASN A 85 22.39 -1.39 -0.14
N ALA A 86 22.49 -2.64 -0.54
CA ALA A 86 22.32 -3.03 -1.92
C ALA A 86 21.42 -4.28 -2.00
N ARG A 87 20.56 -4.30 -3.01
CA ARG A 87 19.65 -5.42 -3.23
C ARG A 87 19.35 -5.60 -4.71
N TYR A 88 19.33 -6.86 -5.11
CA TYR A 88 18.76 -7.32 -6.36
C TYR A 88 17.53 -8.18 -6.05
N THR A 89 16.46 -7.99 -6.80
CA THR A 89 15.21 -8.77 -6.71
C THR A 89 14.76 -9.13 -8.12
N HIS A 90 14.45 -10.40 -8.32
CA HIS A 90 13.80 -10.90 -9.52
C HIS A 90 12.45 -11.49 -9.18
N VAL A 91 11.46 -11.24 -10.04
CA VAL A 91 10.09 -11.75 -9.89
C VAL A 91 9.60 -12.26 -11.23
N ASP A 92 9.21 -13.53 -11.28
CA ASP A 92 8.36 -14.08 -12.34
C ASP A 92 6.94 -14.22 -11.84
N SER A 93 5.95 -13.88 -12.65
CA SER A 93 4.55 -13.98 -12.27
C SER A 93 3.66 -14.40 -13.43
N LEU A 94 2.70 -15.27 -13.10
CA LEU A 94 1.57 -15.63 -13.95
C LEU A 94 0.28 -15.44 -13.16
N TYR A 95 -0.66 -14.69 -13.70
CA TYR A 95 -2.03 -14.72 -13.19
C TYR A 95 -3.02 -15.06 -14.29
N ARG A 96 -4.04 -15.83 -13.92
CA ARG A 96 -5.20 -16.16 -14.73
C ARG A 96 -6.44 -15.87 -13.92
N ALA A 97 -7.41 -15.21 -14.51
CA ALA A 97 -8.66 -14.90 -13.81
C ALA A 97 -9.83 -14.81 -14.78
N THR A 98 -10.95 -15.37 -14.37
CA THR A 98 -12.25 -15.06 -14.97
C THR A 98 -12.94 -14.05 -14.06
N VAL A 99 -13.28 -12.88 -14.60
CA VAL A 99 -13.80 -11.74 -13.86
C VAL A 99 -15.09 -11.23 -14.46
N GLY A 100 -15.91 -10.56 -13.66
CA GLY A 100 -17.10 -9.87 -14.15
C GLY A 100 -16.76 -8.93 -15.32
N ASN A 101 -17.49 -9.05 -16.42
CA ASN A 101 -17.32 -8.18 -17.57
C ASN A 101 -18.16 -6.92 -17.40
N GLY A 102 -17.51 -5.83 -16.98
CA GLY A 102 -18.14 -4.51 -16.91
C GLY A 102 -18.39 -3.96 -18.31
N VAL A 103 -19.55 -3.39 -18.53
CA VAL A 103 -19.83 -2.61 -19.73
C VAL A 103 -19.03 -1.33 -19.67
N ARG A 104 -17.97 -1.19 -20.50
CA ARG A 104 -17.23 0.06 -20.64
C ARG A 104 -18.19 1.13 -21.18
N GLY A 105 -18.23 2.30 -20.54
CA GLY A 105 -19.03 3.43 -21.00
C GLY A 105 -20.53 3.38 -20.60
N ALA A 106 -21.00 2.37 -19.86
CA ALA A 106 -22.29 2.47 -19.21
C ALA A 106 -22.26 3.66 -18.26
N ALA A 107 -23.22 4.58 -18.42
CA ALA A 107 -23.36 5.67 -17.47
C ALA A 107 -23.40 5.11 -16.05
N LEU A 108 -22.63 5.69 -15.12
CA LEU A 108 -22.56 5.25 -13.70
C LEU A 108 -23.93 5.24 -13.02
N THR A 109 -24.95 5.81 -13.67
CA THR A 109 -26.35 5.81 -13.26
C THR A 109 -27.06 4.46 -13.49
N ASN A 110 -26.55 3.59 -14.38
CA ASN A 110 -27.10 2.24 -14.55
C ASN A 110 -26.35 1.23 -13.69
N LEU A 111 -26.79 1.08 -12.44
CA LEU A 111 -26.24 0.12 -11.48
C LEU A 111 -26.67 -1.32 -11.79
N ASN A 112 -27.58 -1.54 -12.77
CA ASN A 112 -28.10 -2.86 -13.13
C ASN A 112 -27.11 -3.58 -14.06
N THR A 113 -26.13 -4.22 -13.49
CA THR A 113 -25.05 -4.93 -14.20
C THR A 113 -25.33 -6.43 -14.29
N LEU A 114 -26.41 -6.92 -13.67
CA LEU A 114 -26.85 -8.29 -13.71
C LEU A 114 -28.04 -8.46 -14.68
N ILE A 115 -27.91 -9.32 -15.67
CA ILE A 115 -29.01 -9.66 -16.59
C ILE A 115 -30.08 -10.40 -15.81
N GLY A 116 -31.33 -9.89 -15.84
CA GLY A 116 -32.43 -10.44 -15.05
C GLY A 116 -32.17 -10.44 -13.54
N GLY A 117 -31.26 -9.60 -13.06
CA GLY A 117 -30.87 -9.50 -11.65
C GLY A 117 -30.06 -10.70 -11.12
N ARG A 118 -29.61 -11.61 -11.98
CA ARG A 118 -28.99 -12.91 -11.59
C ARG A 118 -27.71 -13.24 -12.36
N ILE A 119 -27.67 -12.96 -13.66
CA ILE A 119 -26.62 -13.44 -14.56
C ILE A 119 -25.55 -12.36 -14.73
N LEU A 120 -24.31 -12.72 -14.43
CA LEU A 120 -23.12 -11.88 -14.66
C LEU A 120 -22.37 -12.38 -15.89
N ASN A 121 -22.27 -11.54 -16.92
CA ASN A 121 -21.33 -11.78 -18.01
C ASN A 121 -19.91 -11.71 -17.49
N ARG A 122 -19.03 -12.60 -18.00
CA ARG A 122 -17.64 -12.69 -17.56
C ARG A 122 -16.66 -12.55 -18.74
N ARG A 123 -15.42 -12.33 -18.42
CA ARG A 123 -14.28 -12.39 -19.34
C ARG A 123 -13.13 -13.10 -18.68
N ALA A 124 -12.39 -13.92 -19.43
CA ALA A 124 -11.16 -14.53 -18.96
C ALA A 124 -9.94 -13.72 -19.41
N VAL A 125 -8.99 -13.56 -18.52
CA VAL A 125 -7.74 -12.81 -18.75
C VAL A 125 -6.55 -13.61 -18.22
N GLN A 126 -5.40 -13.43 -18.90
CA GLN A 126 -4.10 -13.91 -18.45
C GLN A 126 -3.10 -12.75 -18.47
N GLY A 127 -2.23 -12.70 -17.49
CA GLY A 127 -1.10 -11.78 -17.43
C GLY A 127 0.16 -12.54 -17.04
N GLU A 128 1.21 -12.36 -17.83
CA GLU A 128 2.55 -12.87 -17.58
C GLU A 128 3.50 -11.70 -17.46
N GLY A 129 4.41 -11.76 -16.50
CA GLY A 129 5.38 -10.70 -16.32
C GLY A 129 6.60 -11.16 -15.57
N ASP A 130 7.73 -10.59 -15.95
CA ASP A 130 8.99 -10.69 -15.24
C ASP A 130 9.48 -9.30 -14.84
N SER A 131 10.21 -9.21 -13.74
CA SER A 131 10.77 -7.95 -13.25
C SER A 131 12.11 -8.17 -12.59
N ASP A 132 13.11 -7.35 -12.97
CA ASP A 132 14.41 -7.23 -12.35
C ASP A 132 14.53 -5.85 -11.68
N ALA A 133 14.81 -5.81 -10.39
CA ALA A 133 15.01 -4.58 -9.64
C ALA A 133 16.37 -4.57 -8.95
N GLN A 134 17.11 -3.49 -9.11
CA GLN A 134 18.41 -3.24 -8.48
C GLN A 134 18.33 -1.94 -7.70
N THR A 135 18.81 -1.95 -6.47
CA THR A 135 18.88 -0.76 -5.62
C THR A 135 20.21 -0.70 -4.88
N VAL A 136 20.77 0.50 -4.81
CA VAL A 136 21.95 0.81 -3.99
C VAL A 136 21.69 2.13 -3.30
N ASP A 137 21.87 2.17 -1.99
CA ASP A 137 21.88 3.38 -1.17
C ASP A 137 23.18 3.41 -0.38
N THR A 138 23.92 4.49 -0.49
CA THR A 138 25.14 4.73 0.27
C THR A 138 25.04 6.07 0.98
N ARG A 139 25.21 6.05 2.30
CA ARG A 139 25.11 7.28 3.10
C ARG A 139 26.24 7.35 4.13
N ILE A 140 26.63 8.59 4.41
CA ILE A 140 27.49 8.94 5.53
C ILE A 140 26.65 9.68 6.56
N GLU A 141 26.83 9.33 7.81
CA GLU A 141 26.22 9.97 8.97
C GLU A 141 27.32 10.58 9.83
N GLY A 142 27.15 11.86 10.18
CA GLY A 142 28.12 12.62 10.97
C GLY A 142 27.48 13.30 12.17
N LYS A 143 28.15 13.22 13.34
CA LYS A 143 27.76 13.93 14.56
C LYS A 143 28.87 14.90 14.95
N PHE A 144 28.54 16.18 15.05
CA PHE A 144 29.52 17.22 15.39
C PHE A 144 28.83 18.40 16.07
N GLY A 145 29.63 19.30 16.67
CA GLY A 145 29.15 20.51 17.33
C GLY A 145 29.63 21.75 16.62
N THR A 146 28.79 22.79 16.55
CA THR A 146 29.17 24.16 16.14
C THR A 146 28.67 25.14 17.20
N GLY A 147 29.54 25.51 18.13
CA GLY A 147 29.18 26.32 19.31
C GLY A 147 28.11 25.58 20.16
N PRO A 148 26.92 26.18 20.39
CA PRO A 148 25.88 25.56 21.19
C PRO A 148 25.04 24.54 20.42
N LEU A 149 25.28 24.36 19.13
CA LEU A 149 24.51 23.47 18.26
C LEU A 149 25.16 22.08 18.19
N THR A 150 24.34 21.03 18.29
CA THR A 150 24.75 19.67 17.99
C THR A 150 24.05 19.22 16.70
N HIS A 151 24.84 18.75 15.74
CA HIS A 151 24.38 18.30 14.44
C HIS A 151 24.40 16.79 14.34
N THR A 152 23.36 16.20 13.75
CA THR A 152 23.36 14.84 13.23
C THR A 152 23.03 14.94 11.74
N MET A 153 24.09 14.94 10.93
CA MET A 153 24.01 15.13 9.49
C MET A 153 24.01 13.78 8.78
N ILE A 154 23.18 13.66 7.74
CA ILE A 154 23.17 12.52 6.82
C ILE A 154 23.33 13.09 5.41
N ALA A 155 24.33 12.60 4.67
CA ALA A 155 24.48 12.86 3.25
C ALA A 155 24.53 11.52 2.51
N GLY A 156 23.87 11.41 1.38
CA GLY A 156 23.82 10.14 0.67
C GLY A 156 23.53 10.27 -0.81
N PHE A 157 23.77 9.16 -1.47
CA PHE A 157 23.47 8.90 -2.86
C PHE A 157 22.74 7.57 -2.96
N ASP A 158 21.67 7.53 -3.72
CA ASP A 158 21.02 6.29 -4.08
C ASP A 158 20.83 6.15 -5.60
N TRP A 159 20.74 4.92 -6.00
CA TRP A 159 20.45 4.51 -7.36
C TRP A 159 19.48 3.34 -7.35
N GLN A 160 18.50 3.40 -8.24
CA GLN A 160 17.63 2.27 -8.53
C GLN A 160 17.43 2.09 -10.02
N LYS A 161 17.28 0.84 -10.42
CA LYS A 161 16.88 0.46 -11.77
C LYS A 161 15.90 -0.70 -11.68
N THR A 162 14.77 -0.56 -12.34
CA THR A 162 13.79 -1.63 -12.52
C THR A 162 13.57 -1.85 -14.01
N GLN A 163 13.62 -3.09 -14.44
CA GLN A 163 13.22 -3.49 -15.77
C GLN A 163 12.11 -4.52 -15.61
N TRP A 164 11.00 -4.33 -16.30
CA TRP A 164 9.91 -5.29 -16.27
C TRP A 164 9.33 -5.49 -17.67
N THR A 165 8.82 -6.70 -17.90
CA THR A 165 8.00 -7.03 -19.07
C THR A 165 6.62 -7.45 -18.59
N PHE A 166 5.62 -7.18 -19.41
CA PHE A 166 4.26 -7.61 -19.11
C PHE A 166 3.53 -7.92 -20.41
N LEU A 167 2.96 -9.12 -20.47
CA LEU A 167 2.06 -9.56 -21.52
C LEU A 167 0.67 -9.79 -20.93
N ARG A 168 -0.31 -9.05 -21.41
CA ARG A 168 -1.72 -9.29 -21.09
C ARG A 168 -2.45 -9.85 -22.30
N GLN A 169 -3.20 -10.92 -22.05
CA GLN A 169 -4.06 -11.58 -23.00
C GLN A 169 -5.48 -11.63 -22.46
N ALA A 170 -6.45 -11.69 -23.34
CA ALA A 170 -7.84 -11.99 -22.97
C ALA A 170 -8.43 -13.00 -23.95
N ALA A 171 -9.30 -13.85 -23.45
CA ALA A 171 -10.03 -14.78 -24.27
C ALA A 171 -10.99 -14.04 -25.21
N THR A 172 -11.07 -14.47 -26.44
CA THR A 172 -11.97 -13.94 -27.48
C THR A 172 -13.38 -14.54 -27.39
N VAL A 173 -13.59 -15.44 -26.44
CA VAL A 173 -14.91 -16.06 -26.19
C VAL A 173 -15.94 -15.00 -25.78
N SER A 174 -17.18 -15.17 -26.26
CA SER A 174 -18.27 -14.26 -25.91
C SER A 174 -18.50 -14.22 -24.40
N PRO A 175 -18.60 -13.04 -23.77
CA PRO A 175 -18.91 -12.91 -22.34
C PRO A 175 -20.20 -13.62 -21.90
N ALA A 176 -21.16 -13.77 -22.80
CA ALA A 176 -22.41 -14.49 -22.55
C ALA A 176 -22.23 -16.01 -22.53
N ALA A 177 -21.27 -16.55 -23.29
CA ALA A 177 -20.99 -17.99 -23.33
C ALA A 177 -20.36 -18.52 -22.04
N ILE A 178 -19.73 -17.61 -21.25
CA ILE A 178 -19.12 -17.92 -19.96
C ILE A 178 -19.80 -17.18 -18.80
N ALA A 179 -21.05 -16.72 -19.02
CA ALA A 179 -21.83 -16.05 -17.99
C ALA A 179 -22.14 -16.99 -16.81
N ILE A 180 -22.34 -16.43 -15.63
CA ILE A 180 -22.58 -17.20 -14.40
C ILE A 180 -23.78 -16.65 -13.64
N ASN A 181 -24.60 -17.52 -13.05
CA ASN A 181 -25.59 -17.13 -12.07
C ASN A 181 -24.90 -16.85 -10.74
N VAL A 182 -25.01 -15.62 -10.24
CA VAL A 182 -24.30 -15.19 -9.02
C VAL A 182 -24.87 -15.79 -7.72
N TYR A 183 -26.06 -16.36 -7.76
CA TYR A 183 -26.72 -17.01 -6.61
C TYR A 183 -26.59 -18.54 -6.62
N ASP A 184 -26.43 -19.12 -7.80
CA ASP A 184 -26.25 -20.57 -8.01
C ASP A 184 -25.20 -20.77 -9.11
N PRO A 185 -23.89 -20.61 -8.77
CA PRO A 185 -22.81 -20.67 -9.74
C PRO A 185 -22.61 -22.07 -10.30
N VAL A 186 -22.73 -22.20 -11.61
CA VAL A 186 -22.34 -23.38 -12.37
C VAL A 186 -21.12 -23.01 -13.22
N TYR A 187 -20.00 -23.72 -13.02
CA TYR A 187 -18.76 -23.47 -13.72
C TYR A 187 -18.75 -24.12 -15.08
N THR A 188 -18.15 -23.42 -16.05
CA THR A 188 -18.19 -23.90 -17.46
C THR A 188 -17.04 -24.85 -17.77
N HIS A 189 -15.97 -24.87 -16.97
CA HIS A 189 -14.74 -25.63 -17.21
C HIS A 189 -14.16 -25.38 -18.62
N TYR A 190 -14.29 -24.16 -19.10
CA TYR A 190 -13.91 -23.77 -20.45
C TYR A 190 -12.38 -23.69 -20.58
N ASP A 191 -11.83 -24.31 -21.65
CA ASP A 191 -10.43 -24.14 -22.01
C ASP A 191 -10.23 -22.79 -22.74
N PHE A 192 -9.65 -21.82 -22.03
CA PHE A 192 -9.42 -20.47 -22.57
C PHE A 192 -8.12 -20.34 -23.36
N GLU A 193 -7.16 -21.25 -23.21
CA GLU A 193 -5.84 -21.10 -23.80
C GLU A 193 -5.87 -20.92 -25.32
N PRO A 194 -6.64 -21.73 -26.11
CA PRO A 194 -6.70 -21.57 -27.55
C PRO A 194 -7.33 -20.26 -28.02
N THR A 195 -8.04 -19.57 -27.13
CA THR A 195 -8.80 -18.34 -27.45
C THR A 195 -8.10 -17.06 -27.00
N LEU A 196 -6.91 -17.16 -26.40
CA LEU A 196 -6.18 -16.01 -25.86
C LEU A 196 -5.63 -15.10 -27.00
N ALA A 197 -6.03 -13.86 -26.98
CA ALA A 197 -5.52 -12.81 -27.86
C ALA A 197 -4.75 -11.76 -27.07
N ARG A 198 -3.62 -11.30 -27.58
CA ARG A 198 -2.78 -10.28 -26.95
C ARG A 198 -3.50 -8.94 -26.94
N GLN A 199 -3.60 -8.32 -25.79
CA GLN A 199 -4.19 -6.99 -25.61
C GLN A 199 -3.15 -5.92 -25.26
N MET A 200 -2.10 -6.29 -24.55
CA MET A 200 -1.02 -5.40 -24.15
C MET A 200 0.27 -6.19 -24.04
N SER A 201 1.35 -5.63 -24.55
CA SER A 201 2.69 -6.18 -24.36
C SER A 201 3.65 -5.01 -24.18
N THR A 202 4.21 -4.87 -23.01
CA THR A 202 5.06 -3.74 -22.62
C THR A 202 6.39 -4.25 -22.09
N ARG A 203 7.47 -3.55 -22.42
CA ARG A 203 8.74 -3.62 -21.73
C ARG A 203 9.08 -2.22 -21.23
N GLU A 204 9.40 -2.09 -19.97
CA GLU A 204 9.76 -0.81 -19.39
C GLU A 204 11.05 -0.92 -18.58
N THR A 205 11.85 0.11 -18.65
CA THR A 205 13.07 0.26 -17.85
C THR A 205 13.04 1.62 -17.20
N ASP A 206 12.97 1.61 -15.87
CA ASP A 206 12.99 2.79 -15.02
C ASP A 206 14.32 2.89 -14.32
N SER A 207 14.92 4.06 -14.31
CA SER A 207 16.13 4.35 -13.55
C SER A 207 16.00 5.70 -12.84
N GLN A 208 16.50 5.74 -11.62
CA GLN A 208 16.52 6.93 -10.78
C GLN A 208 17.85 7.03 -10.07
N TYR A 209 18.36 8.26 -9.98
CA TYR A 209 19.51 8.65 -9.17
C TYR A 209 19.05 9.74 -8.22
N GLY A 210 19.47 9.67 -6.97
CA GLY A 210 19.17 10.67 -5.97
C GLY A 210 20.39 11.06 -5.15
N VAL A 211 20.59 12.34 -4.92
CA VAL A 211 21.52 12.85 -3.92
C VAL A 211 20.72 13.59 -2.86
N TYR A 212 21.08 13.37 -1.59
CA TYR A 212 20.35 13.97 -0.50
C TYR A 212 21.25 14.38 0.65
N LEU A 213 20.81 15.42 1.33
CA LEU A 213 21.43 15.94 2.54
C LEU A 213 20.33 16.26 3.56
N GLN A 214 20.54 15.86 4.79
CA GLN A 214 19.69 16.22 5.91
C GLN A 214 20.55 16.54 7.13
N ASP A 215 20.17 17.58 7.88
CA ASP A 215 20.73 17.89 9.18
C ASP A 215 19.61 17.93 10.24
N GLN A 216 19.86 17.26 11.35
CA GLN A 216 19.09 17.40 12.58
C GLN A 216 19.91 18.19 13.58
N ILE A 217 19.46 19.39 13.90
CA ILE A 217 20.15 20.35 14.73
C ILE A 217 19.47 20.41 16.10
N ALA A 218 20.24 20.13 17.15
CA ALA A 218 19.79 20.29 18.53
C ALA A 218 20.38 21.58 19.13
N LEU A 219 19.50 22.42 19.68
CA LEU A 219 19.84 23.60 20.47
C LEU A 219 19.03 23.57 21.76
N ASP A 220 19.66 23.21 22.87
CA ASP A 220 18.97 22.98 24.15
C ASP A 220 17.74 22.09 23.98
N ARG A 221 16.53 22.63 24.10
CA ARG A 221 15.25 21.91 23.97
C ARG A 221 14.68 21.95 22.55
N TRP A 222 15.27 22.73 21.66
CA TRP A 222 14.84 22.82 20.27
C TRP A 222 15.48 21.71 19.43
N ARG A 223 14.70 21.18 18.49
CA ARG A 223 15.15 20.25 17.45
C ARG A 223 14.68 20.78 16.12
N PHE A 224 15.61 21.05 15.24
CA PHE A 224 15.34 21.47 13.86
C PHE A 224 15.73 20.33 12.93
N THR A 225 14.94 20.10 11.90
CA THR A 225 15.26 19.19 10.82
C THR A 225 15.21 19.96 9.52
N LEU A 226 16.30 19.95 8.77
CA LEU A 226 16.38 20.52 7.44
C LEU A 226 16.90 19.46 6.50
N GLY A 227 16.29 19.34 5.31
CA GLY A 227 16.74 18.37 4.33
C GLY A 227 16.36 18.76 2.91
N GLY A 228 17.18 18.37 1.98
CA GLY A 228 16.95 18.52 0.55
C GLY A 228 17.41 17.29 -0.21
N ARG A 229 16.74 17.03 -1.31
CA ARG A 229 17.03 15.93 -2.21
C ARG A 229 16.84 16.36 -3.66
N GLN A 230 17.79 16.02 -4.50
CA GLN A 230 17.70 16.16 -5.95
C GLN A 230 17.64 14.78 -6.58
N ASP A 231 16.64 14.57 -7.41
CA ASP A 231 16.41 13.34 -8.15
C ASP A 231 16.46 13.56 -9.65
N TRP A 232 16.97 12.56 -10.38
CA TRP A 232 16.91 12.43 -11.82
C TRP A 232 16.33 11.08 -12.17
N THR A 233 15.31 11.08 -13.01
CA THR A 233 14.61 9.87 -13.41
C THR A 233 14.61 9.70 -14.92
N ARG A 234 14.59 8.46 -15.36
CA ARG A 234 14.40 8.07 -16.75
C ARG A 234 13.49 6.86 -16.82
N MET A 235 12.39 7.00 -17.50
CA MET A 235 11.45 5.95 -17.86
C MET A 235 11.56 5.67 -19.37
N ASP A 236 11.75 4.42 -19.76
CA ASP A 236 11.92 3.98 -21.14
C ASP A 236 10.95 2.82 -21.41
N SER A 237 9.81 3.14 -21.98
CA SER A 237 8.70 2.22 -22.20
C SER A 237 8.57 1.88 -23.69
N LEU A 238 8.50 0.59 -24.01
CA LEU A 238 8.28 0.04 -25.33
C LEU A 238 6.97 -0.74 -25.36
N ASN A 239 6.03 -0.27 -26.15
CA ASN A 239 4.86 -1.06 -26.54
C ASN A 239 5.29 -2.09 -27.60
N ARG A 240 5.37 -3.37 -27.22
CA ARG A 240 5.85 -4.46 -28.08
C ARG A 240 4.83 -4.91 -29.13
N LEU A 241 3.57 -4.46 -29.04
CA LEU A 241 2.55 -4.73 -30.08
C LEU A 241 2.63 -3.74 -31.22
N THR A 242 2.90 -2.47 -30.92
CA THR A 242 2.93 -1.39 -31.93
C THR A 242 4.34 -0.97 -32.32
N GLY A 243 5.36 -1.38 -31.54
CA GLY A 243 6.75 -0.94 -31.72
C GLY A 243 7.00 0.50 -31.23
N VAL A 244 6.01 1.17 -30.68
CA VAL A 244 6.15 2.55 -30.18
C VAL A 244 6.99 2.56 -28.93
N ARG A 245 8.06 3.35 -28.93
CA ARG A 245 8.94 3.58 -27.77
C ARG A 245 8.79 5.01 -27.29
N GLN A 246 8.65 5.15 -25.99
CA GLN A 246 8.56 6.45 -25.31
C GLN A 246 9.65 6.54 -24.23
N VAL A 247 10.37 7.66 -24.21
CA VAL A 247 11.38 7.94 -23.19
C VAL A 247 11.02 9.25 -22.50
N THR A 248 10.78 9.18 -21.20
CA THR A 248 10.55 10.33 -20.33
C THR A 248 11.77 10.53 -19.43
N ARG A 249 12.16 11.78 -19.25
CA ARG A 249 13.20 12.18 -18.28
C ARG A 249 12.67 13.31 -17.45
N ASP A 250 12.81 13.16 -16.15
CA ASP A 250 12.37 14.15 -15.19
C ASP A 250 13.46 14.41 -14.17
N GLU A 251 13.44 15.62 -13.62
CA GLU A 251 14.25 15.99 -12.47
C GLU A 251 13.38 16.74 -11.47
N ALA A 252 13.67 16.57 -10.19
CA ALA A 252 12.95 17.26 -9.15
C ALA A 252 13.83 17.47 -7.93
N PHE A 253 13.77 18.68 -7.41
CA PHE A 253 14.25 18.98 -6.07
C PHE A 253 13.07 18.91 -5.10
N THR A 254 13.27 18.24 -3.95
CA THR A 254 12.29 18.18 -2.86
C THR A 254 12.96 18.57 -1.55
N GLY A 255 12.27 19.42 -0.77
CA GLY A 255 12.73 19.92 0.51
C GLY A 255 11.86 19.44 1.66
N ARG A 256 12.47 19.42 2.86
CA ARG A 256 11.73 19.28 4.12
C ARG A 256 12.32 20.15 5.20
N ALA A 257 11.47 20.71 6.05
CA ALA A 257 11.86 21.47 7.22
C ALA A 257 10.93 21.12 8.39
N GLY A 258 11.46 21.08 9.59
CA GLY A 258 10.68 20.80 10.78
C GLY A 258 11.31 21.44 12.02
N VAL A 259 10.47 21.72 13.00
CA VAL A 259 10.86 22.20 14.31
C VAL A 259 10.07 21.48 15.39
N THR A 260 10.74 21.08 16.46
CA THR A 260 10.15 20.46 17.64
C THR A 260 10.73 21.10 18.89
N TYR A 261 9.91 21.38 19.88
CA TYR A 261 10.35 21.83 21.20
C TYR A 261 10.07 20.78 22.26
N LEU A 262 11.06 20.41 23.05
CA LEU A 262 10.99 19.37 24.06
C LEU A 262 10.76 19.98 25.45
N PHE A 263 9.57 19.80 26.01
CA PHE A 263 9.27 20.20 27.39
C PHE A 263 9.72 19.13 28.39
N ASP A 264 10.07 19.57 29.62
CA ASP A 264 10.47 18.63 30.69
C ASP A 264 9.37 17.66 31.12
N ASN A 265 8.10 17.99 30.88
CA ASN A 265 6.96 17.13 31.23
C ASN A 265 6.66 16.05 30.16
N GLY A 266 7.50 15.91 29.15
CA GLY A 266 7.32 14.92 28.05
C GLY A 266 6.47 15.41 26.88
N LEU A 267 5.99 16.66 26.90
CA LEU A 267 5.30 17.25 25.75
C LEU A 267 6.32 17.74 24.70
N ALA A 268 6.00 17.54 23.43
CA ALA A 268 6.83 17.97 22.30
C ALA A 268 5.95 18.45 21.15
N PRO A 269 5.53 19.73 21.13
CA PRO A 269 4.90 20.34 19.97
C PRO A 269 5.87 20.38 18.81
N TYR A 270 5.35 20.20 17.58
CA TYR A 270 6.13 20.25 16.38
C TYR A 270 5.35 20.87 15.22
N PHE A 271 6.12 21.34 14.25
CA PHE A 271 5.61 21.81 12.97
C PHE A 271 6.54 21.34 11.87
N SER A 272 6.01 20.89 10.73
CA SER A 272 6.81 20.44 9.61
C SER A 272 6.19 20.80 8.26
N TYR A 273 7.08 20.94 7.29
CA TYR A 273 6.79 21.06 5.87
C TYR A 273 7.58 20.00 5.12
N SER A 274 6.96 19.36 4.13
CA SER A 274 7.64 18.40 3.26
C SER A 274 7.08 18.44 1.84
N GLU A 275 7.94 18.14 0.89
CA GLU A 275 7.64 18.00 -0.52
C GLU A 275 7.88 16.57 -0.98
N SER A 276 7.17 16.16 -2.02
CA SER A 276 7.36 14.88 -2.71
C SER A 276 7.09 15.04 -4.20
N PHE A 277 7.65 14.13 -5.00
CA PHE A 277 7.30 14.03 -6.40
C PHE A 277 7.14 12.56 -6.82
N GLN A 278 6.43 12.36 -7.92
CA GLN A 278 6.28 11.06 -8.57
C GLN A 278 6.37 11.26 -10.08
N PRO A 279 7.30 10.59 -10.78
CA PRO A 279 7.32 10.59 -12.24
C PRO A 279 5.98 10.15 -12.82
N THR A 280 5.57 10.76 -13.91
CA THR A 280 4.28 10.49 -14.56
C THR A 280 4.54 10.07 -16.00
N GLY A 281 4.27 8.81 -16.32
CA GLY A 281 4.40 8.28 -17.68
C GLY A 281 3.29 8.79 -18.61
N GLY A 282 3.57 8.82 -19.91
CA GLY A 282 2.61 9.23 -20.92
C GLY A 282 2.92 10.60 -21.53
N THR A 283 2.07 10.99 -22.50
CA THR A 283 2.19 12.25 -23.24
C THR A 283 0.84 12.95 -23.37
N THR A 284 0.91 14.26 -23.55
CA THR A 284 -0.23 15.07 -23.97
C THR A 284 -0.62 14.74 -25.43
N ARG A 285 -1.75 15.27 -25.91
CA ARG A 285 -2.17 15.21 -27.33
C ARG A 285 -1.08 15.68 -28.29
N ALA A 286 -0.29 16.69 -27.92
CA ALA A 286 0.82 17.22 -28.71
C ALA A 286 2.10 16.38 -28.66
N GLY A 287 2.09 15.23 -27.96
CA GLY A 287 3.26 14.34 -27.82
C GLY A 287 4.28 14.78 -26.76
N ASN A 288 4.03 15.84 -26.00
CA ASN A 288 4.90 16.28 -24.91
C ASN A 288 4.76 15.35 -23.71
N ALA A 289 5.88 14.93 -23.10
CA ALA A 289 5.88 14.15 -21.87
C ALA A 289 5.17 14.89 -20.73
N PHE A 290 4.49 14.15 -19.87
CA PHE A 290 3.95 14.72 -18.64
C PHE A 290 5.07 15.11 -17.68
N LYS A 291 4.81 16.15 -16.87
CA LYS A 291 5.66 16.54 -15.74
C LYS A 291 5.41 15.61 -14.57
N PRO A 292 6.34 15.48 -13.62
CA PRO A 292 6.06 14.78 -12.38
C PRO A 292 4.84 15.33 -11.65
N THR A 293 4.07 14.44 -11.06
CA THR A 293 3.08 14.82 -10.06
C THR A 293 3.81 15.22 -8.78
N THR A 294 3.47 16.38 -8.20
CA THR A 294 4.13 16.91 -6.99
C THR A 294 3.17 16.94 -5.82
N GLY A 295 3.69 16.70 -4.62
CA GLY A 295 2.96 16.78 -3.37
C GLY A 295 3.63 17.77 -2.40
N THR A 296 2.82 18.49 -1.63
CA THR A 296 3.26 19.34 -0.52
C THR A 296 2.43 19.03 0.71
N GLN A 297 3.07 18.93 1.87
CA GLN A 297 2.41 18.69 3.14
C GLN A 297 2.86 19.68 4.20
N TRP A 298 1.89 20.26 4.90
CA TRP A 298 2.06 20.99 6.14
C TRP A 298 1.48 20.16 7.27
N GLU A 299 2.20 20.07 8.38
CA GLU A 299 1.74 19.31 9.55
C GLU A 299 2.12 20.03 10.82
N ALA A 300 1.18 20.12 11.76
CA ALA A 300 1.41 20.60 13.11
C ALA A 300 0.89 19.56 14.10
N GLY A 301 1.61 19.32 15.16
CA GLY A 301 1.19 18.31 16.12
C GLY A 301 1.82 18.44 17.50
N LEU A 302 1.40 17.56 18.36
CA LEU A 302 1.87 17.43 19.74
C LEU A 302 2.19 15.96 20.01
N LYS A 303 3.43 15.65 20.34
CA LYS A 303 3.84 14.35 20.88
C LYS A 303 3.87 14.44 22.40
N TYR A 304 3.44 13.37 23.05
CA TYR A 304 3.49 13.27 24.49
C TYR A 304 4.05 11.90 24.92
N GLU A 305 5.16 11.94 25.63
CA GLU A 305 5.81 10.80 26.25
C GLU A 305 5.66 10.92 27.78
N PRO A 306 4.69 10.23 28.39
CA PRO A 306 4.46 10.31 29.83
C PRO A 306 5.68 9.82 30.62
N ARG A 307 6.07 10.52 31.68
CA ARG A 307 7.22 10.11 32.52
C ARG A 307 6.94 8.91 33.42
N THR A 308 5.68 8.66 33.70
CA THR A 308 5.23 7.64 34.67
C THR A 308 4.69 6.38 34.01
N ILE A 309 4.43 6.42 32.70
CA ILE A 309 3.85 5.34 31.93
C ILE A 309 4.69 5.17 30.68
N ASP A 310 5.16 3.96 30.38
CA ASP A 310 5.83 3.67 29.14
C ASP A 310 4.87 3.83 27.95
N GLY A 311 5.24 4.71 27.02
CA GLY A 311 4.44 4.93 25.83
C GLY A 311 4.56 6.31 25.22
N MET A 312 3.91 6.48 24.08
CA MET A 312 3.84 7.76 23.34
C MET A 312 2.46 7.95 22.74
N ILE A 313 1.98 9.17 22.79
CA ILE A 313 0.73 9.62 22.14
C ILE A 313 1.09 10.78 21.23
N THR A 314 0.57 10.76 20.01
CA THR A 314 0.74 11.82 19.02
C THR A 314 -0.64 12.32 18.56
N LEU A 315 -0.84 13.63 18.60
CA LEU A 315 -1.94 14.33 17.97
C LEU A 315 -1.37 15.18 16.85
N SER A 316 -1.86 15.02 15.63
CA SER A 316 -1.43 15.80 14.47
C SER A 316 -2.61 16.35 13.68
N ALA A 317 -2.38 17.48 13.01
CA ALA A 317 -3.26 18.04 12.01
C ALA A 317 -2.43 18.36 10.76
N TYR A 318 -2.93 17.98 9.59
CA TYR A 318 -2.17 18.14 8.34
C TYR A 318 -3.04 18.61 7.16
N GLU A 319 -2.36 19.21 6.20
CA GLU A 319 -2.88 19.46 4.86
C GLU A 319 -1.89 18.92 3.82
N LEU A 320 -2.31 17.95 3.04
CA LEU A 320 -1.60 17.41 1.88
C LEU A 320 -2.26 17.94 0.60
N SER A 321 -1.48 18.51 -0.29
CA SER A 321 -1.90 18.93 -1.63
C SER A 321 -1.09 18.21 -2.69
N GLN A 322 -1.75 17.62 -3.69
CA GLN A 322 -1.12 16.99 -4.85
C GLN A 322 -1.49 17.77 -6.11
N GLN A 323 -0.51 18.08 -6.95
CA GLN A 323 -0.67 18.87 -8.19
C GLN A 323 -0.15 18.07 -9.39
N ASN A 324 -0.45 18.55 -10.59
CA ASN A 324 -0.16 17.89 -11.86
C ASN A 324 -0.83 16.52 -11.99
N VAL A 325 -1.98 16.33 -11.34
CA VAL A 325 -2.77 15.11 -11.46
C VAL A 325 -3.39 15.06 -12.86
N LEU A 326 -3.32 13.90 -13.49
CA LEU A 326 -3.90 13.69 -14.82
C LEU A 326 -5.43 13.78 -14.76
N THR A 327 -6.01 14.52 -15.71
CA THR A 327 -7.44 14.65 -15.96
C THR A 327 -7.68 14.59 -17.47
N ALA A 328 -8.91 14.34 -17.91
CA ALA A 328 -9.23 14.32 -19.32
C ALA A 328 -8.87 15.65 -20.00
N ASP A 329 -8.38 15.56 -21.25
CA ASP A 329 -8.19 16.74 -22.10
C ASP A 329 -9.57 17.29 -22.49
N PRO A 330 -9.88 18.59 -22.20
CA PRO A 330 -11.17 19.19 -22.58
C PRO A 330 -11.46 19.19 -24.07
N LEU A 331 -10.43 18.99 -24.89
CA LEU A 331 -10.54 18.92 -26.36
C LEU A 331 -10.78 17.49 -26.87
N ASN A 332 -10.97 16.50 -26.00
CA ASN A 332 -11.26 15.14 -26.42
C ASN A 332 -12.62 15.07 -27.16
N GLU A 333 -12.60 14.44 -28.32
CA GLU A 333 -13.79 13.98 -29.00
C GLU A 333 -14.31 12.65 -28.42
N ALA A 334 -15.45 12.15 -28.88
CA ALA A 334 -16.16 11.02 -28.25
C ALA A 334 -15.32 9.74 -28.06
N ASP A 335 -14.36 9.48 -28.95
CA ASP A 335 -13.52 8.27 -28.95
C ASP A 335 -12.09 8.53 -28.49
N GLU A 336 -11.77 9.74 -28.03
CA GLU A 336 -10.44 10.15 -27.61
C GLU A 336 -10.27 10.06 -26.09
N ALA A 337 -9.06 9.74 -25.64
CA ALA A 337 -8.73 9.57 -24.21
C ALA A 337 -7.42 10.28 -23.85
N TYR A 338 -7.12 11.41 -24.48
CA TYR A 338 -5.96 12.22 -24.11
C TYR A 338 -6.14 12.82 -22.72
N GLN A 339 -5.02 13.05 -22.07
CA GLN A 339 -4.99 13.61 -20.71
C GLN A 339 -4.13 14.88 -20.67
N VAL A 340 -4.42 15.72 -19.69
CA VAL A 340 -3.67 16.94 -19.35
C VAL A 340 -3.45 17.00 -17.83
N GLN A 341 -2.43 17.75 -17.39
CA GLN A 341 -2.05 17.84 -15.98
C GLN A 341 -2.64 19.07 -15.30
N THR A 342 -3.95 19.21 -15.34
CA THR A 342 -4.66 20.31 -14.66
C THR A 342 -5.17 19.93 -13.28
N GLY A 343 -5.15 18.66 -12.94
CA GLY A 343 -5.72 18.13 -11.70
C GLY A 343 -4.99 18.61 -10.44
N LYS A 344 -5.78 18.88 -9.41
CA LYS A 344 -5.30 19.11 -8.04
C LYS A 344 -6.21 18.42 -7.06
N VAL A 345 -5.62 17.71 -6.12
CA VAL A 345 -6.34 17.08 -5.00
C VAL A 345 -5.78 17.59 -3.67
N ARG A 346 -6.61 17.59 -2.63
CA ARG A 346 -6.22 18.01 -1.29
C ARG A 346 -6.83 17.07 -0.27
N VAL A 347 -6.04 16.71 0.73
CA VAL A 347 -6.49 15.96 1.91
C VAL A 347 -6.11 16.76 3.15
N ARG A 348 -7.08 17.02 4.02
CA ARG A 348 -6.88 17.59 5.35
C ARG A 348 -7.29 16.56 6.39
N GLY A 349 -6.53 16.45 7.44
CA GLY A 349 -6.86 15.48 8.48
C GLY A 349 -6.39 15.87 9.85
N ILE A 350 -6.98 15.19 10.83
CA ILE A 350 -6.55 15.17 12.23
C ILE A 350 -6.37 13.71 12.60
N GLU A 351 -5.25 13.39 13.22
CA GLU A 351 -4.88 12.05 13.65
C GLU A 351 -4.51 12.05 15.13
N LEU A 352 -5.05 11.09 15.86
CA LEU A 352 -4.63 10.76 17.20
C LEU A 352 -4.19 9.30 17.20
N GLU A 353 -2.93 9.05 17.57
CA GLU A 353 -2.38 7.72 17.71
C GLU A 353 -1.59 7.58 18.99
N GLY A 354 -1.48 6.37 19.50
CA GLY A 354 -0.67 6.13 20.65
C GLY A 354 -0.51 4.66 20.98
N ARG A 355 0.58 4.41 21.70
CA ARG A 355 0.84 3.16 22.39
C ARG A 355 1.22 3.48 23.82
N ILE A 356 0.57 2.84 24.77
CA ILE A 356 0.85 2.98 26.19
C ILE A 356 0.88 1.64 26.88
N THR A 357 1.72 1.52 27.91
CA THR A 357 1.83 0.37 28.81
C THR A 357 1.50 0.85 30.23
N PRO A 358 0.19 1.04 30.58
CA PRO A 358 -0.22 1.69 31.82
C PRO A 358 0.15 0.88 33.08
N LEU A 359 0.30 -0.43 32.93
CA LEU A 359 0.77 -1.33 33.96
C LEU A 359 1.50 -2.52 33.32
N ARG A 360 2.30 -3.21 34.12
CA ARG A 360 3.06 -4.37 33.65
C ARG A 360 2.15 -5.43 33.04
N GLY A 361 2.43 -5.78 31.81
CA GLY A 361 1.68 -6.77 31.03
C GLY A 361 0.53 -6.20 30.20
N LEU A 362 0.03 -4.99 30.50
CA LEU A 362 -1.03 -4.36 29.71
C LEU A 362 -0.44 -3.41 28.65
N SER A 363 -0.74 -3.65 27.39
CA SER A 363 -0.41 -2.76 26.27
C SER A 363 -1.70 -2.32 25.60
N VAL A 364 -1.83 -1.03 25.34
CA VAL A 364 -2.93 -0.43 24.58
C VAL A 364 -2.34 0.30 23.39
N ILE A 365 -2.79 -0.04 22.18
CA ILE A 365 -2.42 0.62 20.94
C ILE A 365 -3.71 1.10 20.29
N GLY A 366 -3.75 2.36 19.85
CA GLY A 366 -4.92 2.90 19.18
C GLY A 366 -4.55 4.01 18.23
N ALA A 367 -5.37 4.14 17.19
CA ALA A 367 -5.31 5.26 16.24
C ALA A 367 -6.72 5.63 15.79
N VAL A 368 -6.96 6.93 15.63
CA VAL A 368 -8.16 7.45 14.99
C VAL A 368 -7.78 8.61 14.09
N THR A 369 -8.31 8.58 12.88
CA THR A 369 -8.07 9.60 11.85
C THR A 369 -9.40 10.12 11.33
N ARG A 370 -9.51 11.44 11.22
CA ARG A 370 -10.57 12.12 10.46
C ARG A 370 -9.95 12.81 9.26
N MET A 371 -10.49 12.54 8.05
CA MET A 371 -9.99 13.10 6.80
C MET A 371 -11.09 13.79 5.99
N ASP A 372 -10.76 14.94 5.39
CA ASP A 372 -11.54 15.60 4.35
C ASP A 372 -10.69 15.59 3.05
N SER A 373 -11.06 14.71 2.12
CA SER A 373 -10.38 14.60 0.82
C SER A 373 -11.22 15.24 -0.26
N LYS A 374 -10.62 16.08 -1.11
CA LYS A 374 -11.32 16.79 -2.19
C LYS A 374 -10.52 16.84 -3.47
N VAL A 375 -11.20 16.66 -4.59
CA VAL A 375 -10.74 17.07 -5.91
C VAL A 375 -10.92 18.59 -5.99
N VAL A 376 -9.79 19.33 -5.96
CA VAL A 376 -9.81 20.81 -5.95
C VAL A 376 -9.93 21.35 -7.37
N ARG A 377 -9.37 20.65 -8.35
CA ARG A 377 -9.45 21.00 -9.76
C ARG A 377 -9.42 19.73 -10.63
N SER A 378 -10.34 19.65 -11.57
CA SER A 378 -10.47 18.56 -12.55
C SER A 378 -11.21 19.07 -13.78
N ASN A 379 -10.81 18.62 -14.97
CA ASN A 379 -11.55 18.86 -16.21
C ASN A 379 -12.67 17.84 -16.41
N ASP A 380 -12.72 16.77 -15.59
CA ASP A 380 -13.70 15.68 -15.70
C ASP A 380 -15.03 15.99 -14.99
N GLY A 381 -15.26 17.24 -14.55
CA GLY A 381 -16.46 17.63 -13.84
C GLY A 381 -16.53 17.18 -12.36
N HIS A 382 -15.41 16.69 -11.80
CA HIS A 382 -15.38 16.12 -10.44
C HIS A 382 -14.88 17.10 -9.36
N THR A 383 -14.73 18.38 -9.71
CA THR A 383 -14.31 19.41 -8.74
C THR A 383 -15.29 19.52 -7.58
N GLY A 384 -14.78 19.47 -6.35
CA GLY A 384 -15.56 19.45 -5.11
C GLY A 384 -15.87 18.04 -4.58
N ASN A 385 -15.76 17.01 -5.42
CA ASN A 385 -16.02 15.63 -5.03
C ASN A 385 -14.90 15.07 -4.14
N ARG A 386 -15.22 14.02 -3.40
CA ARG A 386 -14.28 13.27 -2.57
C ARG A 386 -13.42 12.34 -3.41
N MET A 387 -12.23 12.09 -2.93
CA MET A 387 -11.36 11.06 -3.51
C MET A 387 -11.96 9.67 -3.31
N ILE A 388 -11.79 8.82 -4.33
CA ILE A 388 -12.21 7.42 -4.25
C ILE A 388 -11.43 6.67 -3.17
N ARG A 389 -12.10 5.77 -2.47
CA ARG A 389 -11.50 4.86 -1.46
C ARG A 389 -10.87 5.56 -0.26
N VAL A 390 -11.11 6.84 -0.07
CA VAL A 390 -10.67 7.60 1.10
C VAL A 390 -11.84 7.76 2.05
N PRO A 391 -11.83 7.12 3.23
CA PRO A 391 -12.90 7.24 4.23
C PRO A 391 -12.78 8.57 4.97
N ASP A 392 -13.92 9.06 5.53
CA ASP A 392 -13.92 10.25 6.39
C ASP A 392 -13.30 9.98 7.75
N TRP A 393 -13.52 8.76 8.25
CA TRP A 393 -13.06 8.31 9.54
C TRP A 393 -12.42 6.93 9.41
N MET A 394 -11.32 6.75 10.07
CA MET A 394 -10.73 5.44 10.34
C MET A 394 -10.36 5.39 11.81
N GLY A 395 -10.45 4.19 12.40
CA GLY A 395 -9.97 3.99 13.76
C GLY A 395 -9.72 2.54 14.06
N SER A 396 -8.76 2.31 14.91
CA SER A 396 -8.46 0.99 15.46
C SER A 396 -7.99 1.10 16.90
N MET A 397 -8.32 0.10 17.70
CA MET A 397 -7.82 -0.04 19.03
C MET A 397 -7.53 -1.52 19.31
N TRP A 398 -6.39 -1.80 19.91
CA TRP A 398 -5.99 -3.12 20.37
C TRP A 398 -5.57 -3.03 21.83
N VAL A 399 -6.12 -3.89 22.65
CA VAL A 399 -5.76 -4.07 24.06
C VAL A 399 -5.19 -5.46 24.23
N ASP A 400 -4.05 -5.57 24.85
CA ASP A 400 -3.31 -6.80 25.06
C ASP A 400 -2.84 -6.91 26.48
N TYR A 401 -3.07 -8.06 27.10
CA TYR A 401 -2.59 -8.35 28.44
C TYR A 401 -1.84 -9.67 28.51
N THR A 402 -0.64 -9.65 29.06
CA THR A 402 0.18 -10.84 29.31
C THR A 402 0.32 -11.07 30.82
N PHE A 403 -0.05 -12.25 31.28
CA PHE A 403 0.10 -12.67 32.68
C PHE A 403 1.56 -13.03 32.96
N HIS A 404 2.16 -12.35 33.96
CA HIS A 404 3.55 -12.55 34.32
C HIS A 404 3.75 -13.41 35.58
N GLY A 405 2.68 -13.87 36.24
CA GLY A 405 2.73 -14.68 37.44
C GLY A 405 1.46 -15.50 37.67
N GLY A 406 1.52 -16.39 38.64
CA GLY A 406 0.42 -17.28 38.99
C GLY A 406 0.21 -18.42 37.98
N PRO A 407 -0.93 -19.12 38.04
CA PRO A 407 -1.21 -20.28 37.19
C PRO A 407 -1.34 -19.95 35.72
N LEU A 408 -1.54 -18.67 35.36
CA LEU A 408 -1.69 -18.19 34.00
C LEU A 408 -0.41 -17.52 33.45
N ALA A 409 0.72 -17.63 34.14
CA ALA A 409 1.98 -17.06 33.69
C ALA A 409 2.30 -17.54 32.24
N GLY A 410 2.66 -16.59 31.35
CA GLY A 410 2.91 -16.88 29.94
C GLY A 410 1.67 -16.82 29.02
N LEU A 411 0.44 -16.74 29.59
CA LEU A 411 -0.76 -16.50 28.82
C LEU A 411 -0.87 -15.03 28.46
N GLY A 412 -1.04 -14.75 27.16
CA GLY A 412 -1.36 -13.44 26.60
C GLY A 412 -2.74 -13.45 25.96
N MET A 413 -3.52 -12.40 26.20
CA MET A 413 -4.87 -12.22 25.63
C MET A 413 -4.94 -10.84 24.99
N GLY A 414 -5.44 -10.77 23.77
CA GLY A 414 -5.63 -9.51 23.05
C GLY A 414 -7.02 -9.43 22.43
N ALA A 415 -7.57 -8.22 22.41
CA ALA A 415 -8.82 -7.92 21.70
C ALA A 415 -8.72 -6.56 21.02
N GLY A 416 -9.36 -6.44 19.87
CA GLY A 416 -9.32 -5.21 19.09
C GLY A 416 -10.60 -4.94 18.32
N VAL A 417 -10.72 -3.68 17.93
CA VAL A 417 -11.78 -3.17 17.07
C VAL A 417 -11.17 -2.34 15.96
N ARG A 418 -11.70 -2.49 14.74
CA ARG A 418 -11.34 -1.68 13.56
C ARG A 418 -12.61 -1.10 12.94
N TYR A 419 -12.58 0.21 12.72
CA TYR A 419 -13.65 0.95 12.06
C TYR A 419 -13.11 1.61 10.80
N VAL A 420 -13.86 1.49 9.69
CA VAL A 420 -13.62 2.22 8.45
C VAL A 420 -14.91 2.90 8.06
N GLY A 421 -14.86 4.22 7.89
CA GLY A 421 -15.97 5.05 7.48
C GLY A 421 -16.41 4.77 6.03
N ALA A 422 -17.50 5.41 5.64
CA ALA A 422 -17.98 5.29 4.27
C ALA A 422 -16.98 5.87 3.27
N THR A 423 -16.89 5.22 2.08
CA THR A 423 -16.06 5.66 0.96
C THR A 423 -16.88 5.76 -0.33
N TYR A 424 -16.24 6.22 -1.40
CA TYR A 424 -16.81 6.19 -2.73
C TYR A 424 -15.99 5.31 -3.67
N GLY A 425 -16.67 4.60 -4.57
CA GLY A 425 -16.04 3.73 -5.57
C GLY A 425 -15.80 4.43 -6.92
N ASP A 426 -16.22 5.68 -7.07
CA ASP A 426 -16.10 6.46 -8.29
C ASP A 426 -15.87 7.95 -7.98
N LEU A 427 -15.23 8.67 -8.89
CA LEU A 427 -14.96 10.11 -8.73
C LEU A 427 -16.20 10.99 -8.80
N ALA A 428 -17.29 10.51 -9.41
CA ALA A 428 -18.57 11.20 -9.41
C ALA A 428 -19.32 11.11 -8.06
N ASN A 429 -18.84 10.26 -7.14
CA ASN A 429 -19.39 10.00 -5.82
C ASN A 429 -20.82 9.40 -5.81
N TYR A 430 -21.17 8.65 -6.87
CA TYR A 430 -22.44 7.92 -6.91
C TYR A 430 -22.38 6.57 -6.18
N LEU A 431 -21.25 5.89 -6.28
CA LEU A 431 -21.04 4.54 -5.70
C LEU A 431 -20.60 4.65 -4.24
N ARG A 432 -21.53 4.93 -3.34
CA ARG A 432 -21.23 5.02 -1.91
C ARG A 432 -21.09 3.62 -1.30
N ILE A 433 -19.97 3.35 -0.67
CA ILE A 433 -19.65 2.09 0.06
C ILE A 433 -19.89 2.35 1.55
N PRO A 434 -20.75 1.57 2.23
CA PRO A 434 -21.06 1.77 3.65
C PRO A 434 -19.86 1.57 4.56
N ALA A 435 -19.88 2.25 5.71
CA ALA A 435 -18.93 2.02 6.80
C ALA A 435 -19.07 0.63 7.41
N TYR A 436 -17.98 0.14 8.02
CA TYR A 436 -18.00 -1.14 8.74
C TYR A 436 -17.12 -1.12 9.98
N THR A 437 -17.48 -1.99 10.94
CA THR A 437 -16.71 -2.26 12.15
C THR A 437 -16.41 -3.75 12.23
N LEU A 438 -15.17 -4.10 12.57
CA LEU A 438 -14.70 -5.48 12.74
C LEU A 438 -14.13 -5.66 14.15
N PHE A 439 -14.28 -6.86 14.69
CA PHE A 439 -13.74 -7.26 15.98
C PHE A 439 -12.77 -8.41 15.81
N ASP A 440 -11.61 -8.30 16.44
CA ASP A 440 -10.52 -9.25 16.37
C ASP A 440 -10.11 -9.66 17.79
N ALA A 441 -9.55 -10.87 17.95
CA ALA A 441 -8.97 -11.31 19.23
C ALA A 441 -7.78 -12.24 18.99
N ALA A 442 -6.91 -12.33 19.99
CA ALA A 442 -5.78 -13.25 20.00
C ALA A 442 -5.60 -13.88 21.37
N LEU A 443 -5.22 -15.16 21.39
CA LEU A 443 -4.70 -15.85 22.56
C LEU A 443 -3.29 -16.32 22.23
N ARG A 444 -2.37 -16.13 23.16
CA ARG A 444 -0.97 -16.58 23.04
C ARG A 444 -0.57 -17.27 24.31
N TYR A 445 0.22 -18.33 24.19
CA TYR A 445 0.75 -19.02 25.34
C TYR A 445 2.22 -19.37 25.13
N ASP A 446 3.06 -18.85 26.01
CA ASP A 446 4.45 -19.23 26.07
C ASP A 446 4.57 -20.49 26.95
N VAL A 447 4.70 -21.63 26.29
CA VAL A 447 4.80 -22.93 26.97
C VAL A 447 6.16 -23.08 27.66
N GLY A 448 7.15 -22.25 27.24
CA GLY A 448 8.52 -22.36 27.73
C GLY A 448 9.35 -23.41 27.00
N LYS A 449 10.38 -23.93 27.65
CA LYS A 449 11.33 -24.86 27.03
C LYS A 449 10.82 -26.29 27.05
N ILE A 450 10.74 -26.90 25.86
CA ILE A 450 10.48 -28.32 25.68
C ILE A 450 11.67 -28.91 24.89
N GLY A 451 12.42 -29.83 25.49
CA GLY A 451 13.57 -30.48 24.83
C GLY A 451 14.66 -29.49 24.35
N GLY A 452 14.87 -28.37 25.06
CA GLY A 452 15.83 -27.34 24.69
C GLY A 452 15.33 -26.26 23.73
N MET A 453 14.13 -26.42 23.17
CA MET A 453 13.47 -25.46 22.27
C MET A 453 12.39 -24.68 23.02
N ASN A 454 12.24 -23.40 22.72
CA ASN A 454 11.10 -22.61 23.22
C ASN A 454 9.87 -22.83 22.32
N LEU A 455 8.74 -23.21 22.91
CA LEU A 455 7.47 -23.36 22.21
C LEU A 455 6.54 -22.20 22.57
N GLN A 456 6.03 -21.53 21.55
CA GLN A 456 4.97 -20.54 21.67
C GLN A 456 3.78 -20.97 20.81
N LEU A 457 2.59 -20.91 21.37
CA LEU A 457 1.32 -21.18 20.70
C LEU A 457 0.54 -19.88 20.55
N ALA A 458 -0.11 -19.69 19.40
CA ALA A 458 -1.01 -18.55 19.20
C ALA A 458 -2.26 -18.96 18.44
N LEU A 459 -3.39 -18.38 18.83
CA LEU A 459 -4.68 -18.48 18.14
C LEU A 459 -5.13 -17.04 17.86
N ASN A 460 -5.27 -16.71 16.58
CA ASN A 460 -5.69 -15.39 16.11
C ASN A 460 -7.02 -15.48 15.40
N GLY A 461 -7.98 -14.67 15.79
CA GLY A 461 -9.27 -14.56 15.15
C GLY A 461 -9.49 -13.15 14.60
N SER A 462 -9.81 -13.03 13.32
CA SER A 462 -10.16 -11.78 12.66
C SER A 462 -11.62 -11.80 12.23
N ASN A 463 -12.28 -10.63 12.27
CA ASN A 463 -13.69 -10.46 11.96
C ASN A 463 -14.57 -11.50 12.69
N LEU A 464 -14.43 -11.59 13.99
CA LEU A 464 -15.06 -12.61 14.84
C LEU A 464 -16.59 -12.64 14.73
N ALA A 465 -17.21 -11.48 14.47
CA ALA A 465 -18.65 -11.36 14.26
C ALA A 465 -19.10 -11.85 12.87
N ASP A 466 -18.17 -12.33 12.03
CA ASP A 466 -18.41 -12.73 10.63
C ASP A 466 -19.20 -11.68 9.83
N LYS A 467 -18.82 -10.41 10.06
CA LYS A 467 -19.44 -9.28 9.36
C LYS A 467 -19.21 -9.38 7.87
N ARG A 468 -20.29 -9.48 7.06
CA ARG A 468 -20.20 -9.26 5.62
C ARG A 468 -20.10 -7.77 5.35
N TYR A 469 -19.09 -7.36 4.59
CA TYR A 469 -18.86 -5.97 4.21
C TYR A 469 -18.20 -5.89 2.83
N VAL A 470 -18.40 -4.78 2.14
CA VAL A 470 -17.67 -4.46 0.92
C VAL A 470 -16.46 -3.63 1.30
N ALA A 471 -15.28 -4.16 1.02
CA ALA A 471 -14.03 -3.47 1.34
C ALA A 471 -13.78 -2.27 0.43
N THR A 472 -14.10 -2.43 -0.87
CA THR A 472 -13.90 -1.38 -1.87
C THR A 472 -14.69 -1.67 -3.14
N CYS A 473 -15.00 -0.61 -3.89
CA CYS A 473 -15.35 -0.68 -5.31
C CYS A 473 -14.44 0.28 -6.10
N SER A 474 -14.23 0.00 -7.38
CA SER A 474 -13.55 0.89 -8.33
C SER A 474 -14.43 1.26 -9.53
N ALA A 475 -15.58 0.62 -9.64
CA ALA A 475 -16.63 0.87 -10.62
C ALA A 475 -17.88 0.10 -10.19
N ALA A 476 -19.04 0.34 -10.83
CA ALA A 476 -20.27 -0.41 -10.59
C ALA A 476 -20.16 -1.92 -10.83
N THR A 477 -19.17 -2.36 -11.58
CA THR A 477 -18.88 -3.75 -11.93
C THR A 477 -17.61 -4.28 -11.25
N SER A 478 -17.06 -3.58 -10.29
CA SER A 478 -15.74 -3.90 -9.73
C SER A 478 -15.72 -3.63 -8.23
N CYS A 479 -16.52 -4.37 -7.49
CA CYS A 479 -16.56 -4.38 -6.03
C CYS A 479 -15.87 -5.62 -5.47
N TYR A 480 -15.43 -5.53 -4.23
CA TYR A 480 -14.77 -6.62 -3.49
C TYR A 480 -15.35 -6.73 -2.09
N TYR A 481 -15.76 -7.91 -1.71
CA TYR A 481 -16.03 -8.21 -0.31
C TYR A 481 -14.74 -8.20 0.50
N GLY A 482 -14.84 -7.77 1.75
CA GLY A 482 -13.79 -7.99 2.72
C GLY A 482 -13.79 -9.44 3.21
N THR A 483 -12.66 -9.82 3.82
CA THR A 483 -12.48 -11.17 4.35
C THR A 483 -13.50 -11.47 5.45
N GLY A 484 -14.17 -12.60 5.37
CA GLY A 484 -15.04 -13.14 6.43
C GLY A 484 -14.24 -13.51 7.68
N ARG A 485 -14.89 -14.15 8.66
CA ARG A 485 -14.20 -14.61 9.87
C ARG A 485 -13.07 -15.57 9.49
N THR A 486 -11.88 -15.28 10.04
CA THR A 486 -10.69 -16.11 9.87
C THR A 486 -10.13 -16.47 11.23
N VAL A 487 -9.80 -17.73 11.44
CA VAL A 487 -9.13 -18.22 12.63
C VAL A 487 -7.84 -18.92 12.20
N MET A 488 -6.72 -18.52 12.79
CA MET A 488 -5.39 -19.06 12.48
C MET A 488 -4.70 -19.53 13.77
N ALA A 489 -4.30 -20.78 13.80
CA ALA A 489 -3.47 -21.34 14.85
C ALA A 489 -2.00 -21.37 14.38
N THR A 490 -1.09 -20.98 15.28
CA THR A 490 0.35 -20.96 15.01
C THR A 490 1.10 -21.64 16.14
N ALA A 491 2.03 -22.52 15.83
CA ALA A 491 3.03 -23.03 16.76
C ALA A 491 4.41 -22.58 16.30
N ARG A 492 5.16 -21.92 17.19
CA ARG A 492 6.53 -21.43 16.90
C ARG A 492 7.50 -22.15 17.82
N LEU A 493 8.46 -22.82 17.22
CA LEU A 493 9.62 -23.41 17.87
C LEU A 493 10.85 -22.55 17.61
N SER A 494 11.61 -22.25 18.66
CA SER A 494 12.89 -21.52 18.55
C SER A 494 13.94 -22.19 19.44
N TRP A 495 15.17 -22.37 18.90
CA TRP A 495 16.31 -23.03 19.55
C TRP A 495 17.51 -22.09 19.65
#